data_3dc0dcac0ca2fb59c73768bca776476a
#
_entry.id   3dc0dcac0ca2fb59c73768bca776476a
#
_cell.length_a   1.000
_cell.length_b   1.000
_cell.length_c   1.000
_cell.angle_alpha   90.00
_cell.angle_beta   90.00
_cell.angle_gamma   90.00
#
_symmetry.space_group_name_H-M   'P 1'
#
loop_
_entity.id
_entity.type
_entity.pdbx_description
1 polymer ?
#
loop_
_entity_poly.entity_id
_entity_poly.type
_entity_poly.pdbx_seq_one_letter_code
_entity_poly.pdbx_strand_id
1 'polypeptide(L)'
;RLGSRPTACFTGSMRKDIHETNRLSWNLATAAHNSHKGDQAKFLREGGSTLFPEDLEMLGDIVGKRVVHLQCNAGPDSLSLAALGAIVTGVDISDEAIDYARRLSADSRIPAEFVRSDVYDWFDEAIARGDQFDRVFVSYGALIWLSDIRGWAEGVAGVLAPGGAIGLVEFHPVGLMYNEKGERDWPYFSHGEPQSDGEGIGDYVAFSGDGLVPWGYEEGVTDFVNPIPSSEFLWGIGDVVTALIDAGLVLETLREYPYSNGTPRMVDSVEGPGRRFYVPEGQPNLPQLYALRARKPA
;
A
#
# COMPACT_ATOMS: atom_id res chain seq x y z
N ARG A 1 32.31 -22.96 22.52
CA ARG A 1 30.86 -23.07 22.85
C ARG A 1 30.18 -21.84 22.30
N LEU A 2 29.52 -21.99 21.17
CA LEU A 2 28.60 -21.00 20.62
C LEU A 2 27.31 -21.10 21.45
N GLY A 3 27.08 -20.09 22.29
CA GLY A 3 25.84 -19.95 23.03
C GLY A 3 24.68 -19.77 22.02
N SER A 4 23.66 -20.63 22.18
CA SER A 4 22.39 -20.45 21.47
C SER A 4 21.80 -19.09 21.84
N ARG A 5 21.82 -18.14 20.90
CA ARG A 5 21.01 -16.95 21.02
C ARG A 5 19.54 -17.39 20.97
N PRO A 6 18.70 -16.93 21.89
CA PRO A 6 17.29 -17.20 21.75
C PRO A 6 16.83 -16.58 20.43
N THR A 7 16.17 -17.36 19.60
CA THR A 7 15.34 -16.84 18.50
C THR A 7 14.33 -15.92 19.16
N ALA A 8 14.46 -14.63 18.95
CA ALA A 8 13.46 -13.67 19.43
C ALA A 8 12.15 -14.08 18.78
N CYS A 9 11.27 -14.67 19.58
CA CYS A 9 9.91 -14.95 19.19
C CYS A 9 9.24 -13.57 19.08
N PHE A 10 9.01 -13.10 17.87
CA PHE A 10 8.20 -11.88 17.63
C PHE A 10 6.78 -12.16 18.11
N THR A 11 6.49 -11.82 19.35
CA THR A 11 5.12 -11.74 19.86
C THR A 11 4.66 -10.30 19.74
N GLY A 12 4.61 -9.78 18.54
CA GLY A 12 3.95 -8.53 18.27
C GLY A 12 2.47 -8.73 18.53
N SER A 13 1.95 -8.19 19.64
CA SER A 13 0.51 -8.10 19.81
C SER A 13 -0.02 -7.00 18.89
N MET A 14 -1.11 -7.28 18.19
CA MET A 14 -1.82 -6.30 17.36
C MET A 14 -2.08 -4.99 18.14
N ARG A 15 -1.65 -3.86 17.57
CA ARG A 15 -1.67 -2.55 18.21
C ARG A 15 -2.88 -1.73 17.71
N LYS A 16 -4.08 -2.17 18.07
CA LYS A 16 -5.33 -1.46 17.71
C LYS A 16 -5.37 0.01 18.17
N ASP A 17 -4.68 0.33 19.25
CA ASP A 17 -4.53 1.70 19.74
C ASP A 17 -3.80 2.60 18.72
N ILE A 18 -2.75 2.07 18.10
CA ILE A 18 -1.99 2.77 17.06
C ILE A 18 -2.80 2.83 15.76
N HIS A 19 -3.45 1.73 15.38
CA HIS A 19 -4.30 1.72 14.19
C HIS A 19 -5.41 2.77 14.27
N GLU A 20 -6.01 2.97 15.43
CA GLU A 20 -7.03 4.01 15.62
C GLU A 20 -6.45 5.42 15.51
N THR A 21 -5.27 5.67 16.08
CA THR A 21 -4.58 6.96 15.93
C THR A 21 -4.21 7.22 14.47
N ASN A 22 -3.66 6.21 13.78
CA ASN A 22 -3.36 6.30 12.35
C ASN A 22 -4.61 6.55 11.52
N ARG A 23 -5.75 5.90 11.84
CA ARG A 23 -7.04 6.15 11.17
C ARG A 23 -7.44 7.63 11.24
N LEU A 24 -7.35 8.24 12.42
CA LEU A 24 -7.69 9.65 12.60
C LEU A 24 -6.74 10.57 11.83
N SER A 25 -5.44 10.24 11.81
CA SER A 25 -4.43 10.97 11.03
C SER A 25 -4.72 10.86 9.52
N TRP A 26 -5.03 9.65 9.01
CA TRP A 26 -5.43 9.42 7.62
C TRP A 26 -6.71 10.16 7.22
N ASN A 27 -7.70 10.25 8.10
CA ASN A 27 -8.93 11.01 7.83
C ASN A 27 -8.62 12.47 7.50
N LEU A 28 -7.71 13.09 8.25
CA LEU A 28 -7.31 14.48 7.99
C LEU A 28 -6.48 14.61 6.70
N ALA A 29 -5.50 13.72 6.49
CA ALA A 29 -4.64 13.75 5.31
C ALA A 29 -5.41 13.50 4.01
N THR A 30 -6.42 12.64 4.03
CA THR A 30 -7.25 12.31 2.85
C THR A 30 -7.87 13.54 2.21
N ALA A 31 -8.35 14.51 3.00
CA ALA A 31 -8.93 15.73 2.48
C ALA A 31 -7.90 16.59 1.73
N ALA A 32 -6.70 16.75 2.29
CA ALA A 32 -5.60 17.45 1.65
C ALA A 32 -5.17 16.74 0.35
N HIS A 33 -4.90 15.43 0.42
CA HIS A 33 -4.51 14.63 -0.74
C HIS A 33 -5.49 14.73 -1.91
N ASN A 34 -6.79 14.69 -1.64
CA ASN A 34 -7.79 14.73 -2.70
C ASN A 34 -8.06 16.14 -3.23
N SER A 35 -7.67 17.19 -2.50
CA SER A 35 -7.78 18.58 -3.00
C SER A 35 -6.90 18.84 -4.22
N HIS A 36 -5.85 18.05 -4.42
CA HIS A 36 -4.92 18.17 -5.55
C HIS A 36 -5.31 17.35 -6.78
N LYS A 37 -6.33 16.50 -6.66
CA LYS A 37 -6.60 15.45 -7.66
C LYS A 37 -7.69 15.76 -8.67
N GLY A 38 -8.15 17.00 -8.81
CA GLY A 38 -9.08 17.43 -9.87
C GLY A 38 -10.21 16.43 -10.20
N ASP A 39 -10.59 16.32 -11.49
CA ASP A 39 -11.67 15.40 -11.94
C ASP A 39 -11.16 13.97 -12.23
N GLN A 40 -10.86 13.22 -11.16
CA GLN A 40 -10.48 11.81 -11.25
C GLN A 40 -11.56 10.94 -11.93
N ALA A 41 -12.83 11.27 -11.68
CA ALA A 41 -13.93 10.51 -12.23
C ALA A 41 -13.98 10.61 -13.76
N LYS A 42 -13.70 11.79 -14.32
CA LYS A 42 -13.57 11.96 -15.76
C LYS A 42 -12.42 11.15 -16.33
N PHE A 43 -11.24 11.23 -15.70
CA PHE A 43 -10.06 10.47 -16.13
C PHE A 43 -10.37 8.98 -16.24
N LEU A 44 -10.97 8.40 -15.21
CA LEU A 44 -11.35 6.98 -15.18
C LEU A 44 -12.41 6.65 -16.24
N ARG A 45 -13.45 7.48 -16.42
CA ARG A 45 -14.48 7.28 -17.45
C ARG A 45 -13.91 7.31 -18.88
N GLU A 46 -12.87 8.08 -19.10
CA GLU A 46 -12.18 8.18 -20.40
C GLU A 46 -11.15 7.05 -20.63
N GLY A 47 -11.11 6.05 -19.75
CA GLY A 47 -10.22 4.89 -19.87
C GLY A 47 -8.84 5.08 -19.24
N GLY A 48 -8.68 6.12 -18.43
CA GLY A 48 -7.46 6.34 -17.65
C GLY A 48 -7.27 5.26 -16.58
N SER A 49 -6.01 5.01 -16.23
CA SER A 49 -5.63 4.05 -15.19
C SER A 49 -4.50 4.63 -14.34
N THR A 50 -4.57 4.40 -13.04
CA THR A 50 -3.50 4.77 -12.10
C THR A 50 -2.46 3.69 -11.94
N LEU A 51 -2.77 2.45 -12.33
CA LEU A 51 -1.91 1.29 -12.17
C LEU A 51 -0.62 1.39 -12.99
N PHE A 52 0.41 0.80 -12.46
CA PHE A 52 1.70 0.63 -13.13
C PHE A 52 1.83 -0.79 -13.72
N PRO A 53 2.74 -1.00 -14.69
CA PRO A 53 2.96 -2.32 -15.27
C PRO A 53 3.31 -3.40 -14.25
N GLU A 54 4.01 -3.04 -13.18
CA GLU A 54 4.41 -3.93 -12.08
C GLU A 54 3.21 -4.48 -11.33
N ASP A 55 2.16 -3.66 -11.12
CA ASP A 55 0.92 -4.07 -10.46
C ASP A 55 0.23 -5.17 -11.26
N LEU A 56 0.10 -4.95 -12.56
CA LEU A 56 -0.55 -5.91 -13.48
C LEU A 56 0.28 -7.18 -13.65
N GLU A 57 1.61 -7.07 -13.65
CA GLU A 57 2.50 -8.22 -13.71
C GLU A 57 2.33 -9.12 -12.48
N MET A 58 2.28 -8.54 -11.28
CA MET A 58 2.11 -9.32 -10.05
C MET A 58 0.71 -9.91 -9.92
N LEU A 59 -0.32 -9.22 -10.37
CA LEU A 59 -1.69 -9.72 -10.33
C LEU A 59 -1.97 -10.78 -11.41
N GLY A 60 -1.35 -10.65 -12.60
CA GLY A 60 -1.64 -11.48 -13.76
C GLY A 60 -3.04 -11.25 -14.32
N ASP A 61 -3.69 -12.29 -14.84
CA ASP A 61 -5.06 -12.19 -15.36
C ASP A 61 -6.06 -11.88 -14.22
N ILE A 62 -6.81 -10.78 -14.39
CA ILE A 62 -7.82 -10.31 -13.43
C ILE A 62 -9.23 -10.20 -14.03
N VAL A 63 -9.41 -10.46 -15.33
CA VAL A 63 -10.73 -10.32 -15.97
C VAL A 63 -11.71 -11.33 -15.37
N GLY A 64 -12.81 -10.83 -14.85
CA GLY A 64 -13.83 -11.64 -14.16
C GLY A 64 -13.39 -12.21 -12.82
N LYS A 65 -12.21 -11.89 -12.33
CA LYS A 65 -11.68 -12.35 -11.03
C LYS A 65 -12.18 -11.50 -9.89
N ARG A 66 -12.44 -12.15 -8.74
CA ARG A 66 -12.67 -11.45 -7.47
C ARG A 66 -11.33 -10.98 -6.92
N VAL A 67 -11.17 -9.67 -6.82
CA VAL A 67 -9.96 -9.02 -6.32
C VAL A 67 -10.30 -8.25 -5.05
N VAL A 68 -9.57 -8.48 -3.97
CA VAL A 68 -9.57 -7.56 -2.83
C VAL A 68 -8.33 -6.70 -2.86
N HIS A 69 -8.50 -5.38 -2.78
CA HIS A 69 -7.44 -4.39 -2.63
C HIS A 69 -7.38 -3.96 -1.17
N LEU A 70 -6.35 -4.41 -0.46
CA LEU A 70 -6.14 -4.09 0.95
C LEU A 70 -5.48 -2.71 1.08
N GLN A 71 -5.95 -1.93 2.07
CA GLN A 71 -5.48 -0.57 2.35
C GLN A 71 -5.57 0.32 1.11
N CYS A 72 -6.76 0.30 0.49
CA CYS A 72 -7.01 0.84 -0.85
C CYS A 72 -7.08 2.37 -0.91
N ASN A 73 -6.90 3.08 0.20
CA ASN A 73 -7.00 4.54 0.29
C ASN A 73 -8.30 5.06 -0.38
N ALA A 74 -8.23 6.17 -1.11
CA ALA A 74 -9.35 6.78 -1.82
C ALA A 74 -9.81 6.04 -3.10
N GLY A 75 -9.28 4.84 -3.39
CA GLY A 75 -9.79 3.87 -4.34
C GLY A 75 -9.47 4.00 -5.82
N PRO A 76 -8.61 4.92 -6.32
CA PRO A 76 -8.37 5.05 -7.76
C PRO A 76 -7.77 3.79 -8.40
N ASP A 77 -6.85 3.10 -7.71
CA ASP A 77 -6.28 1.83 -8.20
C ASP A 77 -7.33 0.72 -8.21
N SER A 78 -8.18 0.65 -7.16
CA SER A 78 -9.31 -0.29 -7.13
C SER A 78 -10.25 -0.09 -8.32
N LEU A 79 -10.57 1.15 -8.66
CA LEU A 79 -11.43 1.48 -9.81
C LEU A 79 -10.73 1.21 -11.14
N SER A 80 -9.41 1.42 -11.22
CA SER A 80 -8.61 1.04 -12.39
C SER A 80 -8.63 -0.48 -12.62
N LEU A 81 -8.52 -1.29 -11.56
CA LEU A 81 -8.68 -2.76 -11.64
C LEU A 81 -10.09 -3.16 -12.09
N ALA A 82 -11.12 -2.49 -11.55
CA ALA A 82 -12.51 -2.75 -11.94
C ALA A 82 -12.78 -2.37 -13.41
N ALA A 83 -12.21 -1.26 -13.90
CA ALA A 83 -12.28 -0.86 -15.30
C ALA A 83 -11.62 -1.88 -16.25
N LEU A 84 -10.61 -2.63 -15.77
CA LEU A 84 -9.97 -3.74 -16.49
C LEU A 84 -10.77 -5.06 -16.39
N GLY A 85 -11.94 -5.06 -15.78
CA GLY A 85 -12.84 -6.20 -15.72
C GLY A 85 -12.76 -7.07 -14.48
N ALA A 86 -12.05 -6.64 -13.43
CA ALA A 86 -12.07 -7.31 -12.14
C ALA A 86 -13.37 -7.02 -11.35
N ILE A 87 -13.76 -7.92 -10.47
CA ILE A 87 -14.81 -7.71 -9.46
C ILE A 87 -14.08 -7.30 -8.16
N VAL A 88 -14.10 -6.00 -7.84
CA VAL A 88 -13.20 -5.42 -6.84
C VAL A 88 -13.93 -5.10 -5.54
N THR A 89 -13.31 -5.50 -4.42
CA THR A 89 -13.61 -5.02 -3.07
C THR A 89 -12.37 -4.27 -2.56
N GLY A 90 -12.50 -2.98 -2.25
CA GLY A 90 -11.47 -2.18 -1.59
C GLY A 90 -11.71 -2.12 -0.09
N VAL A 91 -10.66 -2.25 0.71
CA VAL A 91 -10.71 -2.19 2.18
C VAL A 91 -9.74 -1.15 2.67
N ASP A 92 -10.21 -0.23 3.52
CA ASP A 92 -9.35 0.77 4.17
C ASP A 92 -9.87 1.12 5.55
N ILE A 93 -8.97 1.54 6.43
CA ILE A 93 -9.33 1.95 7.79
C ILE A 93 -9.91 3.36 7.86
N SER A 94 -9.57 4.24 6.92
CA SER A 94 -10.00 5.64 6.90
C SER A 94 -11.45 5.78 6.44
N ASP A 95 -12.26 6.43 7.27
CA ASP A 95 -13.66 6.75 6.95
C ASP A 95 -13.73 7.69 5.73
N GLU A 96 -12.91 8.74 5.73
CA GLU A 96 -12.87 9.74 4.66
C GLU A 96 -12.39 9.15 3.32
N ALA A 97 -11.37 8.27 3.37
CA ALA A 97 -10.87 7.60 2.17
C ALA A 97 -11.95 6.71 1.53
N ILE A 98 -12.64 5.90 2.33
CA ILE A 98 -13.71 5.02 1.85
C ILE A 98 -14.93 5.80 1.34
N ASP A 99 -15.30 6.87 2.02
CA ASP A 99 -16.41 7.72 1.54
C ASP A 99 -16.03 8.42 0.22
N TYR A 100 -14.76 8.83 0.07
CA TYR A 100 -14.27 9.36 -1.20
C TYR A 100 -14.27 8.28 -2.28
N ALA A 101 -13.79 7.08 -2.00
CA ALA A 101 -13.76 5.97 -2.96
C ALA A 101 -15.17 5.59 -3.46
N ARG A 102 -16.16 5.59 -2.57
CA ARG A 102 -17.58 5.34 -2.93
C ARG A 102 -18.12 6.43 -3.85
N ARG A 103 -17.85 7.72 -3.56
CA ARG A 103 -18.22 8.83 -4.44
C ARG A 103 -17.55 8.72 -5.78
N LEU A 104 -16.24 8.45 -5.80
CA LEU A 104 -15.47 8.29 -7.03
C LEU A 104 -15.99 7.13 -7.90
N SER A 105 -16.37 6.00 -7.29
CA SER A 105 -17.03 4.88 -7.98
C SER A 105 -18.35 5.29 -8.63
N ALA A 106 -19.20 6.01 -7.89
CA ALA A 106 -20.48 6.49 -8.40
C ALA A 106 -20.27 7.49 -9.56
N ASP A 107 -19.39 8.47 -9.40
CA ASP A 107 -19.12 9.53 -10.37
C ASP A 107 -18.42 9.01 -11.63
N SER A 108 -17.50 8.05 -11.49
CA SER A 108 -16.85 7.39 -12.62
C SER A 108 -17.74 6.36 -13.32
N ARG A 109 -18.81 5.89 -12.66
CA ARG A 109 -19.69 4.81 -13.11
C ARG A 109 -18.95 3.47 -13.25
N ILE A 110 -17.88 3.28 -12.50
CA ILE A 110 -17.12 2.02 -12.44
C ILE A 110 -17.49 1.34 -11.12
N PRO A 111 -18.21 0.22 -11.14
CA PRO A 111 -18.69 -0.43 -9.94
C PRO A 111 -17.54 -1.10 -9.18
N ALA A 112 -17.42 -0.81 -7.90
CA ALA A 112 -16.59 -1.53 -6.94
C ALA A 112 -17.22 -1.42 -5.54
N GLU A 113 -16.96 -2.40 -4.69
CA GLU A 113 -17.35 -2.38 -3.29
C GLU A 113 -16.23 -1.71 -2.46
N PHE A 114 -16.60 -0.90 -1.46
CA PHE A 114 -15.64 -0.28 -0.55
C PHE A 114 -16.09 -0.47 0.90
N VAL A 115 -15.22 -1.08 1.70
CA VAL A 115 -15.46 -1.44 3.11
C VAL A 115 -14.54 -0.65 4.02
N ARG A 116 -15.11 0.11 4.96
CA ARG A 116 -14.35 0.77 6.02
C ARG A 116 -14.11 -0.24 7.15
N SER A 117 -12.87 -0.68 7.32
CA SER A 117 -12.48 -1.59 8.38
C SER A 117 -10.97 -1.52 8.63
N ASP A 118 -10.54 -1.78 9.85
CA ASP A 118 -9.18 -2.25 10.10
C ASP A 118 -8.98 -3.57 9.35
N VAL A 119 -7.83 -3.76 8.69
CA VAL A 119 -7.59 -4.91 7.82
C VAL A 119 -7.68 -6.25 8.56
N TYR A 120 -7.28 -6.30 9.83
CA TYR A 120 -7.34 -7.53 10.63
C TYR A 120 -8.78 -7.88 11.01
N ASP A 121 -9.59 -6.89 11.41
CA ASP A 121 -11.00 -7.10 11.69
C ASP A 121 -11.74 -7.54 10.42
N TRP A 122 -11.38 -6.93 9.28
CA TRP A 122 -11.95 -7.34 8.00
C TRP A 122 -11.59 -8.78 7.63
N PHE A 123 -10.34 -9.22 7.88
CA PHE A 123 -9.95 -10.61 7.64
C PHE A 123 -10.78 -11.57 8.49
N ASP A 124 -10.92 -11.30 9.79
CA ASP A 124 -11.71 -12.14 10.69
C ASP A 124 -13.15 -12.28 10.21
N GLU A 125 -13.79 -11.16 9.84
CA GLU A 125 -15.15 -11.13 9.31
C GLU A 125 -15.27 -11.84 7.95
N ALA A 126 -14.37 -11.58 7.01
CA ALA A 126 -14.39 -12.17 5.68
C ALA A 126 -14.19 -13.70 5.73
N ILE A 127 -13.25 -14.17 6.56
CA ILE A 127 -13.03 -15.60 6.80
C ILE A 127 -14.25 -16.25 7.45
N ALA A 128 -14.85 -15.59 8.46
CA ALA A 128 -16.06 -16.11 9.12
C ALA A 128 -17.26 -16.21 8.16
N ARG A 129 -17.37 -15.30 7.17
CA ARG A 129 -18.40 -15.37 6.10
C ARG A 129 -18.07 -16.42 5.03
N GLY A 130 -16.84 -16.93 4.97
CA GLY A 130 -16.36 -17.83 3.92
C GLY A 130 -16.07 -17.11 2.61
N ASP A 131 -15.76 -15.82 2.66
CA ASP A 131 -15.37 -15.03 1.47
C ASP A 131 -14.06 -15.55 0.89
N GLN A 132 -14.01 -15.67 -0.44
CA GLN A 132 -12.82 -16.10 -1.17
C GLN A 132 -12.55 -15.18 -2.34
N PHE A 133 -11.28 -14.84 -2.54
CA PHE A 133 -10.79 -13.99 -3.61
C PHE A 133 -9.78 -14.73 -4.48
N ASP A 134 -9.83 -14.50 -5.79
CA ASP A 134 -8.84 -15.01 -6.73
C ASP A 134 -7.51 -14.27 -6.61
N ARG A 135 -7.58 -12.97 -6.23
CA ARG A 135 -6.43 -12.10 -6.05
C ARG A 135 -6.58 -11.26 -4.78
N VAL A 136 -5.47 -11.10 -4.09
CA VAL A 136 -5.25 -10.03 -3.11
C VAL A 136 -4.28 -9.05 -3.74
N PHE A 137 -4.59 -7.78 -3.71
CA PHE A 137 -3.73 -6.70 -4.18
C PHE A 137 -3.32 -5.80 -3.02
N VAL A 138 -2.03 -5.41 -3.00
CA VAL A 138 -1.46 -4.47 -2.04
C VAL A 138 -0.48 -3.57 -2.77
N SER A 139 -0.62 -2.25 -2.60
CA SER A 139 0.20 -1.27 -3.32
C SER A 139 0.70 -0.16 -2.39
N TYR A 140 1.91 0.21 -2.62
CA TYR A 140 2.65 1.43 -2.26
C TYR A 140 2.38 2.02 -0.86
N GLY A 141 3.24 1.70 0.09
CA GLY A 141 3.20 2.28 1.43
C GLY A 141 2.10 1.70 2.32
N ALA A 142 1.64 0.47 2.04
CA ALA A 142 0.60 -0.19 2.81
C ALA A 142 1.15 -0.94 4.04
N LEU A 143 2.27 -1.65 3.88
CA LEU A 143 2.78 -2.55 4.93
C LEU A 143 3.30 -1.82 6.17
N ILE A 144 3.74 -0.57 6.02
CA ILE A 144 4.22 0.24 7.15
C ILE A 144 3.13 0.57 8.18
N TRP A 145 1.86 0.43 7.85
CA TRP A 145 0.73 0.65 8.76
C TRP A 145 0.31 -0.58 9.54
N LEU A 146 0.96 -1.73 9.30
CA LEU A 146 0.62 -3.02 9.88
C LEU A 146 1.47 -3.32 11.11
N SER A 147 0.85 -3.50 12.27
CA SER A 147 1.54 -3.82 13.52
C SER A 147 1.91 -5.30 13.67
N ASP A 148 1.29 -6.19 12.89
CA ASP A 148 1.52 -7.63 12.90
C ASP A 148 1.56 -8.20 11.48
N ILE A 149 2.76 -8.31 10.93
CA ILE A 149 2.95 -8.81 9.55
C ILE A 149 2.59 -10.29 9.40
N ARG A 150 2.67 -11.08 10.48
CA ARG A 150 2.30 -12.51 10.46
C ARG A 150 0.79 -12.68 10.43
N GLY A 151 0.08 -12.01 11.35
CA GLY A 151 -1.37 -12.01 11.35
C GLY A 151 -1.95 -11.48 10.04
N TRP A 152 -1.30 -10.48 9.42
CA TRP A 152 -1.67 -10.00 8.09
C TRP A 152 -1.48 -11.10 7.02
N ALA A 153 -0.33 -11.80 7.00
CA ALA A 153 -0.10 -12.87 6.03
C ALA A 153 -1.05 -14.05 6.20
N GLU A 154 -1.39 -14.41 7.44
CA GLU A 154 -2.41 -15.43 7.76
C GLU A 154 -3.79 -15.01 7.25
N GLY A 155 -4.16 -13.72 7.43
CA GLY A 155 -5.40 -13.15 6.89
C GLY A 155 -5.44 -13.21 5.36
N VAL A 156 -4.35 -12.81 4.69
CA VAL A 156 -4.22 -12.92 3.22
C VAL A 156 -4.41 -14.36 2.75
N ALA A 157 -3.72 -15.33 3.39
CA ALA A 157 -3.88 -16.74 3.06
C ALA A 157 -5.31 -17.24 3.34
N GLY A 158 -5.95 -16.73 4.40
CA GLY A 158 -7.32 -17.08 4.80
C GLY A 158 -8.35 -16.71 3.73
N VAL A 159 -8.26 -15.50 3.17
CA VAL A 159 -9.23 -14.99 2.18
C VAL A 159 -8.92 -15.40 0.74
N LEU A 160 -7.72 -15.89 0.44
CA LEU A 160 -7.40 -16.41 -0.90
C LEU A 160 -8.12 -17.74 -1.18
N ALA A 161 -8.75 -17.84 -2.33
CA ALA A 161 -9.23 -19.11 -2.87
C ALA A 161 -8.06 -20.08 -3.13
N PRO A 162 -8.27 -21.41 -3.12
CA PRO A 162 -7.27 -22.35 -3.59
C PRO A 162 -6.81 -21.99 -5.02
N GLY A 163 -5.50 -21.90 -5.26
CA GLY A 163 -4.91 -21.43 -6.51
C GLY A 163 -4.92 -19.90 -6.70
N GLY A 164 -5.53 -19.14 -5.79
CA GLY A 164 -5.49 -17.68 -5.77
C GLY A 164 -4.10 -17.16 -5.40
N ALA A 165 -3.83 -15.87 -5.67
CA ALA A 165 -2.53 -15.28 -5.42
C ALA A 165 -2.61 -13.84 -4.88
N ILE A 166 -1.63 -13.47 -4.07
CA ILE A 166 -1.33 -12.08 -3.74
C ILE A 166 -0.36 -11.50 -4.77
N GLY A 167 -0.65 -10.30 -5.26
CA GLY A 167 0.27 -9.40 -5.94
C GLY A 167 0.52 -8.19 -5.04
N LEU A 168 1.78 -7.93 -4.74
CA LEU A 168 2.20 -6.81 -3.91
C LEU A 168 3.27 -6.02 -4.65
N VAL A 169 3.11 -4.69 -4.67
CA VAL A 169 4.15 -3.74 -5.09
C VAL A 169 4.29 -2.70 -3.98
N GLU A 170 5.48 -2.61 -3.40
CA GLU A 170 5.68 -1.82 -2.19
C GLU A 170 6.99 -1.02 -2.25
N PHE A 171 7.05 0.07 -1.52
CA PHE A 171 8.30 0.81 -1.32
C PHE A 171 9.32 -0.08 -0.64
N HIS A 172 10.55 -0.03 -1.16
CA HIS A 172 11.62 -0.85 -0.62
C HIS A 172 12.04 -0.34 0.77
N PRO A 173 12.16 -1.21 1.79
CA PRO A 173 12.46 -0.78 3.16
C PRO A 173 13.82 -0.08 3.30
N VAL A 174 14.77 -0.28 2.38
CA VAL A 174 16.00 0.51 2.33
C VAL A 174 15.71 1.98 2.00
N GLY A 175 14.73 2.27 1.13
CA GLY A 175 14.32 3.64 0.81
C GLY A 175 13.69 4.35 2.00
N LEU A 176 13.01 3.62 2.89
CA LEU A 176 12.41 4.17 4.11
C LEU A 176 13.46 4.55 5.19
N MET A 177 14.72 4.13 5.05
CA MET A 177 15.79 4.53 5.95
C MET A 177 16.26 5.97 5.74
N TYR A 178 15.81 6.64 4.68
CA TYR A 178 16.26 7.97 4.29
C TYR A 178 15.07 8.93 4.21
N ASN A 179 15.28 10.15 4.71
CA ASN A 179 14.32 11.23 4.54
C ASN A 179 14.39 11.82 3.11
N GLU A 180 13.52 12.80 2.84
CA GLU A 180 13.44 13.48 1.54
C GLU A 180 14.76 14.14 1.09
N LYS A 181 15.66 14.45 2.02
CA LYS A 181 16.98 15.05 1.76
C LYS A 181 18.06 14.01 1.51
N GLY A 182 17.72 12.71 1.57
CA GLY A 182 18.66 11.60 1.46
C GLY A 182 19.53 11.41 2.71
N GLU A 183 19.15 11.98 3.83
CA GLU A 183 19.79 11.78 5.12
C GLU A 183 19.22 10.54 5.79
N ARG A 184 20.06 9.77 6.49
CA ARG A 184 19.59 8.59 7.20
C ARG A 184 18.72 9.01 8.38
N ASP A 185 17.52 8.47 8.44
CA ASP A 185 16.49 8.84 9.39
C ASP A 185 16.08 7.63 10.25
N TRP A 186 15.51 6.59 9.64
CA TRP A 186 14.94 5.47 10.34
C TRP A 186 15.80 4.19 10.27
N PRO A 187 15.64 3.23 11.21
CA PRO A 187 16.32 1.95 11.14
C PRO A 187 15.69 1.05 10.05
N TYR A 188 16.45 0.12 9.50
CA TYR A 188 15.91 -0.92 8.62
C TYR A 188 15.04 -1.94 9.39
N PHE A 189 15.41 -2.26 10.62
CA PHE A 189 14.70 -3.21 11.47
C PHE A 189 14.07 -2.49 12.65
N SER A 190 12.74 -2.43 12.70
CA SER A 190 12.00 -1.98 13.88
C SER A 190 11.60 -3.12 14.81
N HIS A 191 11.71 -4.36 14.35
CA HIS A 191 11.33 -5.55 15.13
C HIS A 191 9.89 -5.53 15.65
N GLY A 192 8.97 -4.90 14.90
CA GLY A 192 7.57 -4.75 15.28
C GLY A 192 7.30 -3.62 16.28
N GLU A 193 8.34 -2.86 16.65
CA GLU A 193 8.15 -1.65 17.46
C GLU A 193 7.72 -0.48 16.56
N PRO A 194 6.72 0.30 16.99
CA PRO A 194 6.27 1.46 16.23
C PRO A 194 7.35 2.54 16.18
N GLN A 195 7.48 3.17 15.03
CA GLN A 195 8.32 4.33 14.80
C GLN A 195 7.43 5.56 14.61
N SER A 196 7.77 6.68 15.25
CA SER A 196 7.06 7.95 15.10
C SER A 196 8.04 9.09 15.35
N ASP A 197 7.95 10.11 14.52
CA ASP A 197 8.63 11.39 14.71
C ASP A 197 7.76 12.43 15.47
N GLY A 198 6.53 12.03 15.82
CA GLY A 198 5.55 12.89 16.48
C GLY A 198 4.69 13.70 15.52
N GLU A 199 4.91 13.55 14.21
CA GLU A 199 4.13 14.19 13.16
C GLU A 199 2.99 13.29 12.68
N GLY A 200 1.98 13.89 12.07
CA GLY A 200 0.91 13.18 11.38
C GLY A 200 1.25 12.95 9.92
N ILE A 201 0.42 12.16 9.24
CA ILE A 201 0.57 11.85 7.82
C ILE A 201 0.57 13.15 7.01
N GLY A 202 1.66 13.41 6.31
CA GLY A 202 1.87 14.60 5.50
C GLY A 202 1.15 14.57 4.15
N ASP A 203 1.23 15.68 3.41
CA ASP A 203 0.65 15.77 2.06
C ASP A 203 1.62 15.27 0.99
N TYR A 204 1.75 13.95 0.89
CA TYR A 204 2.60 13.33 -0.13
C TYR A 204 2.08 13.53 -1.56
N VAL A 205 0.80 13.88 -1.75
CA VAL A 205 0.27 14.17 -3.09
C VAL A 205 0.78 15.52 -3.58
N ALA A 206 0.82 16.54 -2.72
CA ALA A 206 1.46 17.82 -3.03
C ALA A 206 2.95 17.64 -3.37
N PHE A 207 3.65 16.79 -2.61
CA PHE A 207 5.06 16.47 -2.86
C PHE A 207 5.28 15.74 -4.19
N SER A 208 4.37 14.85 -4.59
CA SER A 208 4.51 14.00 -5.77
C SER A 208 4.00 14.66 -7.07
N GLY A 209 3.12 15.64 -6.98
CA GLY A 209 2.57 16.37 -8.14
C GLY A 209 1.95 15.44 -9.19
N ASP A 210 2.26 15.70 -10.46
CA ASP A 210 1.76 14.92 -11.61
C ASP A 210 2.13 13.43 -11.57
N GLY A 211 3.13 13.05 -10.80
CA GLY A 211 3.51 11.66 -10.63
C GLY A 211 2.37 10.78 -10.09
N LEU A 212 1.62 11.28 -9.10
CA LEU A 212 0.43 10.63 -8.56
C LEU A 212 -0.87 11.08 -9.20
N VAL A 213 -0.87 12.19 -9.94
CA VAL A 213 -2.06 12.78 -10.57
C VAL A 213 -1.89 12.85 -12.10
N PRO A 214 -1.86 11.68 -12.79
CA PRO A 214 -1.54 11.63 -14.23
C PRO A 214 -2.58 12.31 -15.14
N TRP A 215 -3.69 12.78 -14.61
CA TRP A 215 -4.69 13.59 -15.32
C TRP A 215 -4.53 15.10 -15.12
N GLY A 216 -3.51 15.54 -14.37
CA GLY A 216 -3.14 16.92 -14.08
C GLY A 216 -3.30 17.26 -12.60
N TYR A 217 -2.20 17.71 -12.01
CA TYR A 217 -2.16 18.19 -10.62
C TYR A 217 -2.86 19.57 -10.54
N GLU A 218 -3.66 19.75 -9.49
CA GLU A 218 -4.30 21.03 -9.17
C GLU A 218 -3.74 21.59 -7.86
N GLU A 219 -3.57 22.91 -7.77
CA GLU A 219 -3.20 23.54 -6.51
C GLU A 219 -4.40 23.47 -5.55
N GLY A 220 -4.27 22.65 -4.52
CA GLY A 220 -5.28 22.42 -3.49
C GLY A 220 -4.95 23.10 -2.17
N VAL A 221 -5.09 22.36 -1.06
CA VAL A 221 -4.71 22.83 0.28
C VAL A 221 -3.21 23.08 0.33
N THR A 222 -2.80 24.27 0.77
CA THR A 222 -1.39 24.65 0.96
C THR A 222 -1.06 24.62 2.46
N ASP A 223 0.23 24.41 2.78
CA ASP A 223 0.74 24.42 4.16
C ASP A 223 -0.01 23.45 5.11
N PHE A 224 -0.40 22.28 4.59
CA PHE A 224 -1.09 21.28 5.37
C PHE A 224 -0.20 20.77 6.52
N VAL A 225 -0.70 20.87 7.74
CA VAL A 225 -0.10 20.31 8.94
C VAL A 225 -1.11 19.40 9.61
N ASN A 226 -0.75 18.14 9.81
CA ASN A 226 -1.59 17.17 10.48
C ASN A 226 -1.26 17.12 11.98
N PRO A 227 -2.18 17.58 12.86
CA PRO A 227 -1.91 17.62 14.30
C PRO A 227 -2.04 16.26 15.00
N ILE A 228 -2.49 15.22 14.29
CA ILE A 228 -2.65 13.87 14.85
C ILE A 228 -1.42 13.05 14.46
N PRO A 229 -0.54 12.67 15.39
CA PRO A 229 0.66 11.92 15.07
C PRO A 229 0.32 10.55 14.47
N SER A 230 1.21 10.06 13.64
CA SER A 230 1.16 8.71 13.09
C SER A 230 2.31 7.85 13.60
N SER A 231 2.16 6.54 13.46
CA SER A 231 3.23 5.58 13.75
C SER A 231 3.29 4.51 12.68
N GLU A 232 4.50 4.19 12.28
CA GLU A 232 4.80 3.23 11.22
C GLU A 232 5.55 2.02 11.79
N PHE A 233 5.42 0.88 11.12
CA PHE A 233 6.12 -0.37 11.44
C PHE A 233 7.02 -0.75 10.27
N LEU A 234 8.31 -0.87 10.51
CA LEU A 234 9.27 -1.15 9.45
C LEU A 234 9.50 -2.65 9.33
N TRP A 235 9.05 -3.19 8.21
CA TRP A 235 9.20 -4.61 7.88
C TRP A 235 10.24 -4.78 6.78
N GLY A 236 11.29 -5.55 7.06
CA GLY A 236 12.25 -5.96 6.03
C GLY A 236 11.60 -6.92 5.02
N ILE A 237 12.15 -7.00 3.80
CA ILE A 237 11.65 -7.96 2.79
C ILE A 237 11.67 -9.39 3.35
N GLY A 238 12.68 -9.74 4.15
CA GLY A 238 12.78 -11.05 4.82
C GLY A 238 11.62 -11.32 5.75
N ASP A 239 11.12 -10.31 6.48
CA ASP A 239 9.97 -10.46 7.39
C ASP A 239 8.70 -10.74 6.59
N VAL A 240 8.45 -9.95 5.52
CA VAL A 240 7.26 -10.08 4.67
C VAL A 240 7.23 -11.44 3.95
N VAL A 241 8.35 -11.82 3.31
CA VAL A 241 8.45 -13.09 2.58
C VAL A 241 8.30 -14.29 3.53
N THR A 242 8.94 -14.23 4.70
CA THR A 242 8.84 -15.32 5.69
C THR A 242 7.41 -15.45 6.21
N ALA A 243 6.73 -14.33 6.52
CA ALA A 243 5.36 -14.34 6.98
C ALA A 243 4.41 -15.00 5.96
N LEU A 244 4.56 -14.67 4.66
CA LEU A 244 3.75 -15.29 3.60
C LEU A 244 4.03 -16.80 3.45
N ILE A 245 5.30 -17.24 3.55
CA ILE A 245 5.67 -18.64 3.49
C ILE A 245 5.12 -19.41 4.72
N ASP A 246 5.26 -18.83 5.92
CA ASP A 246 4.75 -19.44 7.16
C ASP A 246 3.22 -19.56 7.14
N ALA A 247 2.52 -18.64 6.47
CA ALA A 247 1.08 -18.69 6.21
C ALA A 247 0.68 -19.74 5.14
N GLY A 248 1.64 -20.48 4.59
CA GLY A 248 1.41 -21.56 3.62
C GLY A 248 1.33 -21.13 2.17
N LEU A 249 1.72 -19.89 1.85
CA LEU A 249 1.78 -19.42 0.48
C LEU A 249 3.12 -19.81 -0.19
N VAL A 250 3.10 -20.01 -1.48
CA VAL A 250 4.28 -20.33 -2.29
C VAL A 250 4.72 -19.08 -3.02
N LEU A 251 5.92 -18.59 -2.72
CA LEU A 251 6.50 -17.45 -3.42
C LEU A 251 6.82 -17.84 -4.88
N GLU A 252 6.25 -17.11 -5.83
CA GLU A 252 6.48 -17.35 -7.26
C GLU A 252 7.46 -16.33 -7.87
N THR A 253 7.40 -15.10 -7.39
CA THR A 253 8.23 -13.99 -7.91
C THR A 253 8.59 -13.03 -6.78
N LEU A 254 9.84 -12.57 -6.80
CA LEU A 254 10.32 -11.42 -6.01
C LEU A 254 11.26 -10.61 -6.90
N ARG A 255 10.99 -9.31 -7.03
CA ARG A 255 11.79 -8.37 -7.84
C ARG A 255 12.04 -7.09 -7.07
N GLU A 256 13.15 -6.46 -7.35
CA GLU A 256 13.53 -5.14 -6.83
C GLU A 256 13.74 -4.17 -7.99
N TYR A 257 13.43 -2.90 -7.80
CA TYR A 257 13.50 -1.89 -8.85
C TYR A 257 14.29 -0.66 -8.37
N PRO A 258 15.13 -0.06 -9.24
CA PRO A 258 15.95 1.10 -8.90
C PRO A 258 15.16 2.43 -8.98
N TYR A 259 13.84 2.38 -9.06
CA TYR A 259 12.94 3.53 -9.16
C TYR A 259 11.72 3.35 -8.25
N SER A 260 11.07 4.45 -7.93
CA SER A 260 9.72 4.45 -7.36
C SER A 260 8.68 4.84 -8.40
N ASN A 261 7.47 4.34 -8.24
CA ASN A 261 6.33 4.64 -9.10
C ASN A 261 5.51 5.79 -8.50
N GLY A 262 5.20 6.81 -9.30
CA GLY A 262 4.27 7.87 -8.97
C GLY A 262 4.77 8.92 -7.95
N THR A 263 5.74 8.61 -7.14
CA THR A 263 6.25 9.53 -6.11
C THR A 263 7.77 9.55 -6.05
N PRO A 264 8.40 10.74 -6.00
CA PRO A 264 9.82 10.84 -5.69
C PRO A 264 10.07 10.37 -4.25
N ARG A 265 11.25 9.81 -3.98
CA ARG A 265 11.67 9.43 -2.61
C ARG A 265 12.62 10.44 -1.99
N MET A 266 13.17 11.33 -2.80
CA MET A 266 14.04 12.42 -2.40
C MET A 266 13.68 13.67 -3.21
N VAL A 267 13.94 14.85 -2.66
CA VAL A 267 13.65 16.15 -3.31
C VAL A 267 14.25 16.25 -4.70
N ASP A 268 15.47 15.73 -4.90
CA ASP A 268 16.21 15.79 -6.16
C ASP A 268 16.03 14.54 -7.04
N SER A 269 15.02 13.70 -6.78
CA SER A 269 14.72 12.54 -7.60
C SER A 269 14.48 12.92 -9.06
N VAL A 270 14.99 12.11 -9.98
CA VAL A 270 14.88 12.36 -11.43
C VAL A 270 13.71 11.60 -12.00
N GLU A 271 12.74 12.31 -12.56
CA GLU A 271 11.62 11.68 -13.24
C GLU A 271 12.06 11.08 -14.59
N GLY A 272 11.71 9.83 -14.81
CA GLY A 272 11.89 9.10 -16.06
C GLY A 272 10.55 8.74 -16.71
N PRO A 273 10.58 8.02 -17.85
CA PRO A 273 9.37 7.62 -18.55
C PRO A 273 8.41 6.80 -17.67
N GLY A 274 7.11 7.04 -17.82
CA GLY A 274 6.07 6.25 -17.14
C GLY A 274 5.88 6.63 -15.67
N ARG A 275 6.12 7.88 -15.30
CA ARG A 275 6.00 8.42 -13.93
C ARG A 275 6.89 7.66 -12.93
N ARG A 276 8.11 7.29 -13.35
CA ARG A 276 9.10 6.61 -12.52
C ARG A 276 10.14 7.60 -12.04
N PHE A 277 10.46 7.55 -10.76
CA PHE A 277 11.42 8.43 -10.12
C PHE A 277 12.65 7.65 -9.69
N TYR A 278 13.81 8.11 -10.12
CA TYR A 278 15.12 7.51 -9.85
C TYR A 278 15.87 8.36 -8.83
N VAL A 279 16.75 7.72 -8.06
CA VAL A 279 17.65 8.46 -7.17
C VAL A 279 18.54 9.43 -7.97
N PRO A 280 18.91 10.59 -7.38
CA PRO A 280 19.78 11.56 -8.04
C PRO A 280 21.13 10.95 -8.44
N GLU A 281 21.75 11.51 -9.50
CA GLU A 281 23.10 11.14 -9.88
C GLU A 281 24.08 11.42 -8.72
N GLY A 282 24.99 10.46 -8.47
CA GLY A 282 25.95 10.55 -7.36
C GLY A 282 25.47 9.94 -6.03
N GLN A 283 24.17 9.63 -5.91
CA GLN A 283 23.66 8.86 -4.79
C GLN A 283 23.83 7.35 -5.04
N PRO A 284 23.93 6.52 -3.97
CA PRO A 284 23.95 5.08 -4.12
C PRO A 284 22.73 4.57 -4.88
N ASN A 285 22.95 3.72 -5.89
CA ASN A 285 21.86 3.07 -6.63
C ASN A 285 21.19 1.98 -5.77
N LEU A 286 20.34 2.42 -4.85
CA LEU A 286 19.58 1.55 -3.95
C LEU A 286 18.21 1.21 -4.54
N PRO A 287 17.67 0.03 -4.26
CA PRO A 287 16.31 -0.31 -4.68
C PRO A 287 15.30 0.63 -4.01
N GLN A 288 14.33 1.10 -4.80
CA GLN A 288 13.28 2.02 -4.36
C GLN A 288 11.93 1.32 -4.21
N LEU A 289 11.70 0.26 -4.99
CA LEU A 289 10.52 -0.60 -4.92
C LEU A 289 10.93 -2.06 -4.88
N TYR A 290 10.03 -2.88 -4.35
CA TYR A 290 10.02 -4.31 -4.60
C TYR A 290 8.62 -4.78 -4.95
N ALA A 291 8.54 -5.87 -5.69
CA ALA A 291 7.29 -6.51 -6.03
C ALA A 291 7.38 -8.01 -5.79
N LEU A 292 6.31 -8.60 -5.30
CA LEU A 292 6.22 -10.04 -5.11
C LEU A 292 4.86 -10.59 -5.55
N ARG A 293 4.91 -11.85 -5.94
CA ARG A 293 3.74 -12.69 -6.14
C ARG A 293 3.89 -13.97 -5.32
N ALA A 294 2.87 -14.28 -4.54
CA ALA A 294 2.80 -15.55 -3.83
C ALA A 294 1.43 -16.20 -4.04
N ARG A 295 1.39 -17.52 -4.16
CA ARG A 295 0.17 -18.26 -4.50
C ARG A 295 -0.24 -19.22 -3.38
N LYS A 296 -1.54 -19.28 -3.11
CA LYS A 296 -2.12 -20.33 -2.25
C LYS A 296 -2.15 -21.65 -3.05
N PRO A 297 -1.62 -22.75 -2.52
CA PRO A 297 -1.77 -24.07 -3.14
C PRO A 297 -3.23 -24.41 -3.43
N ALA A 298 -3.45 -25.26 -4.47
CA ALA A 298 -4.80 -25.70 -4.86
C ALA A 298 -5.34 -26.76 -3.89
#